data_fa1e5327ee8011308af2c3b8629020cd
#
_entry.id   fa1e5327ee8011308af2c3b8629020cd
#
_cell.length_a   1.000
_cell.length_b   1.000
_cell.length_c   1.000
_cell.angle_alpha   90.00
_cell.angle_beta   90.00
_cell.angle_gamma   90.00
#
_symmetry.space_group_name_H-M   'P 1'
#
loop_
_entity.id
_entity.type
_entity.pdbx_description
1 polymer ?
#
loop_
_entity_poly.entity_id
_entity_poly.type
_entity_poly.pdbx_seq_one_letter_code
_entity_poly.pdbx_strand_id
1 'polypeptide(L)'
;MPKNKRPTPRKSSTPPEEKEEVLSQALCALALELAEQEDGETLGAELHGKEQDFTRLLRRYVSQQKDDILYGAIEQARYEDVGAYQLLRSAIEEAAGTVQLRREGAPALEIDAFAIPVFARSQGGLKLEECFQDDAAYDALLHSLREGGLESPQAKLVLVRHAYDLGEAERISYGQLNAMVREAAASLTEKKMSEAPALQRSIAGWSGPAFGAGDEAVELRFLLGFALKRADDPFYAIPAGEDQADAYFASRMERYRAWTEQYAPLVRRCLAGGRALELNFLYQDLFFGAVQQGQSEHAMLAMMAELAQALHGQAADQAAAIVGPADSGGSMQLRVNLHAAPGGALLASCARPLDLGCDLEAEVEDVRDALATLGVQTVSVARRFDAQGQPEEVVALPAQ
;
A
#
# COMPACT_ATOMS: atom_id res chain seq x y z
N MET A 1 47.62 -50.73 21.43
CA MET A 1 46.25 -50.89 20.94
C MET A 1 45.63 -49.52 20.78
N PRO A 2 45.35 -49.04 19.56
CA PRO A 2 44.70 -47.74 19.35
C PRO A 2 43.17 -47.88 19.60
N LYS A 3 42.58 -46.98 20.40
CA LYS A 3 41.14 -46.91 20.66
C LYS A 3 40.45 -46.35 19.43
N ASN A 4 39.63 -47.15 18.76
CA ASN A 4 38.70 -46.75 17.72
C ASN A 4 37.68 -45.77 18.33
N LYS A 5 37.76 -44.47 17.96
CA LYS A 5 36.70 -43.50 18.18
C LYS A 5 35.59 -43.80 17.17
N ARG A 6 34.42 -44.21 17.67
CA ARG A 6 33.19 -44.29 16.86
C ARG A 6 32.88 -42.90 16.28
N PRO A 7 32.54 -42.80 15.00
CA PRO A 7 32.09 -41.55 14.43
C PRO A 7 30.74 -41.18 15.08
N THR A 8 30.64 -39.97 15.62
CA THR A 8 29.40 -39.36 16.05
C THR A 8 28.49 -39.19 14.83
N PRO A 9 27.20 -39.56 14.87
CA PRO A 9 26.30 -39.34 13.75
C PRO A 9 26.21 -37.84 13.49
N ARG A 10 26.54 -37.43 12.25
CA ARG A 10 26.25 -36.08 11.76
C ARG A 10 24.73 -35.88 11.86
N LYS A 11 24.28 -34.93 12.67
CA LYS A 11 22.91 -34.43 12.59
C LYS A 11 22.71 -33.96 11.17
N SER A 12 21.77 -34.57 10.44
CA SER A 12 21.31 -34.06 9.16
C SER A 12 20.74 -32.67 9.42
N SER A 13 21.44 -31.64 8.97
CA SER A 13 20.87 -30.29 8.99
C SER A 13 19.84 -30.25 7.88
N THR A 14 18.57 -30.10 8.23
CA THR A 14 17.49 -29.75 7.31
C THR A 14 17.94 -28.57 6.42
N PRO A 15 17.72 -28.60 5.11
CA PRO A 15 18.03 -27.49 4.23
C PRO A 15 17.43 -26.17 4.77
N PRO A 16 18.05 -25.01 4.54
CA PRO A 16 17.52 -23.72 5.03
C PRO A 16 16.10 -23.45 4.54
N GLU A 17 15.79 -23.77 3.30
CA GLU A 17 14.47 -23.60 2.67
C GLU A 17 13.37 -24.40 3.38
N GLU A 18 13.60 -25.69 3.69
CA GLU A 18 12.66 -26.50 4.46
C GLU A 18 12.38 -25.95 5.87
N LYS A 19 13.37 -25.25 6.46
CA LYS A 19 13.16 -24.61 7.77
C LYS A 19 12.34 -23.35 7.69
N GLU A 20 12.54 -22.54 6.65
CA GLU A 20 11.77 -21.33 6.44
C GLU A 20 10.32 -21.67 6.10
N GLU A 21 10.07 -22.69 5.29
CA GLU A 21 8.74 -23.22 5.01
C GLU A 21 8.00 -23.66 6.30
N VAL A 22 8.65 -24.44 7.17
CA VAL A 22 8.07 -24.85 8.47
C VAL A 22 7.74 -23.64 9.34
N LEU A 23 8.57 -22.59 9.31
CA LEU A 23 8.31 -21.38 10.09
C LEU A 23 7.16 -20.55 9.51
N SER A 24 7.03 -20.49 8.18
CA SER A 24 5.88 -19.87 7.48
C SER A 24 4.58 -20.59 7.84
N GLN A 25 4.57 -21.91 7.78
CA GLN A 25 3.42 -22.74 8.17
C GLN A 25 3.01 -22.52 9.63
N ALA A 26 3.98 -22.47 10.54
CA ALA A 26 3.70 -22.22 11.95
C ALA A 26 3.13 -20.81 12.21
N LEU A 27 3.59 -19.81 11.47
CA LEU A 27 3.07 -18.43 11.57
C LEU A 27 1.65 -18.33 11.00
N CYS A 28 1.39 -18.98 9.85
CA CYS A 28 0.05 -19.07 9.26
C CYS A 28 -0.93 -19.77 10.19
N ALA A 29 -0.54 -20.90 10.79
CA ALA A 29 -1.38 -21.64 11.74
C ALA A 29 -1.79 -20.79 12.95
N LEU A 30 -0.87 -19.97 13.49
CA LEU A 30 -1.20 -19.03 14.56
C LEU A 30 -2.20 -17.95 14.12
N ALA A 31 -2.08 -17.45 12.89
CA ALA A 31 -3.02 -16.47 12.34
C ALA A 31 -4.41 -17.06 12.15
N LEU A 32 -4.50 -18.32 11.66
CA LEU A 32 -5.77 -19.06 11.55
C LEU A 32 -6.45 -19.23 12.89
N GLU A 33 -5.70 -19.68 13.91
CA GLU A 33 -6.23 -19.85 15.27
C GLU A 33 -6.73 -18.52 15.88
N LEU A 34 -6.07 -17.39 15.55
CA LEU A 34 -6.48 -16.07 16.04
C LEU A 34 -7.72 -15.56 15.30
N ALA A 35 -7.80 -15.73 13.99
CA ALA A 35 -8.94 -15.32 13.17
C ALA A 35 -10.22 -16.08 13.53
N GLU A 36 -10.15 -17.40 13.76
CA GLU A 36 -11.28 -18.23 14.21
C GLU A 36 -11.85 -17.78 15.57
N GLN A 37 -11.03 -17.14 16.42
CA GLN A 37 -11.43 -16.75 17.76
C GLN A 37 -12.00 -15.32 17.82
N GLU A 38 -11.70 -14.44 16.86
CA GLU A 38 -12.36 -13.13 16.76
C GLU A 38 -13.86 -13.27 16.50
N ASP A 39 -14.28 -14.36 15.82
CA ASP A 39 -15.71 -14.70 15.58
C ASP A 39 -16.39 -15.34 16.80
N GLY A 40 -15.67 -15.65 17.88
CA GLY A 40 -16.16 -16.37 19.07
C GLY A 40 -16.01 -15.61 20.38
N GLU A 41 -17.09 -15.54 21.18
CA GLU A 41 -17.22 -14.78 22.44
C GLU A 41 -16.26 -15.19 23.60
N THR A 42 -15.17 -15.92 23.37
CA THR A 42 -14.33 -16.46 24.46
C THR A 42 -12.97 -15.79 24.54
N LEU A 43 -12.93 -14.61 25.14
CA LEU A 43 -11.70 -13.92 25.58
C LEU A 43 -11.15 -14.61 26.84
N GLY A 44 -10.26 -15.60 26.66
CA GLY A 44 -9.56 -16.28 27.76
C GLY A 44 -8.08 -15.88 27.84
N ALA A 45 -7.46 -16.09 29.01
CA ALA A 45 -6.02 -15.87 29.24
C ALA A 45 -5.11 -16.61 28.25
N GLU A 46 -5.60 -17.69 27.64
CA GLU A 46 -4.90 -18.49 26.63
C GLU A 46 -4.79 -17.77 25.30
N LEU A 47 -5.85 -17.08 24.88
CA LEU A 47 -5.86 -16.25 23.67
C LEU A 47 -4.83 -15.12 23.77
N HIS A 48 -4.83 -14.40 24.88
CA HIS A 48 -3.85 -13.34 25.12
C HIS A 48 -2.39 -13.82 25.07
N GLY A 49 -2.13 -15.05 25.50
CA GLY A 49 -0.81 -15.69 25.35
C GLY A 49 -0.42 -15.91 23.88
N LYS A 50 -1.35 -16.38 23.05
CA LYS A 50 -1.14 -16.61 21.62
C LYS A 50 -0.92 -15.31 20.85
N GLU A 51 -1.70 -14.26 21.13
CA GLU A 51 -1.50 -12.93 20.55
C GLU A 51 -0.12 -12.36 20.87
N GLN A 52 0.33 -12.51 22.11
CA GLN A 52 1.67 -12.07 22.50
C GLN A 52 2.77 -12.85 21.78
N ASP A 53 2.61 -14.17 21.64
CA ASP A 53 3.56 -15.02 20.92
C ASP A 53 3.58 -14.68 19.42
N PHE A 54 2.42 -14.49 18.81
CA PHE A 54 2.27 -14.06 17.42
C PHE A 54 2.98 -12.73 17.18
N THR A 55 2.65 -11.69 17.96
CA THR A 55 3.29 -10.36 17.86
C THR A 55 4.80 -10.43 18.06
N ARG A 56 5.28 -11.26 19.00
CA ARG A 56 6.71 -11.45 19.25
C ARG A 56 7.42 -12.09 18.06
N LEU A 57 6.80 -13.11 17.43
CA LEU A 57 7.35 -13.78 16.26
C LEU A 57 7.42 -12.83 15.06
N LEU A 58 6.34 -12.07 14.79
CA LEU A 58 6.31 -11.07 13.72
C LEU A 58 7.44 -10.05 13.88
N ARG A 59 7.52 -9.40 15.05
CA ARG A 59 8.57 -8.41 15.33
C ARG A 59 9.98 -8.99 15.18
N ARG A 60 10.16 -10.26 15.55
CA ARG A 60 11.43 -10.96 15.38
C ARG A 60 11.76 -11.17 13.91
N TYR A 61 10.82 -11.71 13.10
CA TYR A 61 11.07 -12.00 11.70
C TYR A 61 11.27 -10.72 10.89
N VAL A 62 10.45 -9.71 11.10
CA VAL A 62 10.60 -8.38 10.48
C VAL A 62 11.97 -7.76 10.83
N SER A 63 12.35 -7.75 12.11
CA SER A 63 13.64 -7.16 12.54
C SER A 63 14.87 -7.94 12.07
N GLN A 64 14.72 -9.23 11.75
CA GLN A 64 15.76 -10.08 11.19
C GLN A 64 15.74 -10.13 9.66
N GLN A 65 14.86 -9.37 9.02
CA GLN A 65 14.68 -9.34 7.56
C GLN A 65 14.42 -10.74 6.99
N LYS A 66 13.56 -11.51 7.67
CA LYS A 66 13.12 -12.84 7.26
C LYS A 66 11.88 -12.75 6.36
N ASP A 67 12.01 -11.97 5.30
CA ASP A 67 10.91 -11.66 4.38
C ASP A 67 10.32 -12.92 3.74
N ASP A 68 11.15 -13.93 3.41
CA ASP A 68 10.68 -15.20 2.82
C ASP A 68 9.69 -15.93 3.73
N ILE A 69 9.91 -15.90 5.08
CA ILE A 69 9.00 -16.49 6.05
C ILE A 69 7.67 -15.72 6.08
N LEU A 70 7.74 -14.39 6.04
CA LEU A 70 6.56 -13.52 6.12
C LEU A 70 5.71 -13.65 4.86
N TYR A 71 6.32 -13.54 3.68
CA TYR A 71 5.61 -13.72 2.41
C TYR A 71 5.05 -15.14 2.25
N GLY A 72 5.81 -16.17 2.64
CA GLY A 72 5.35 -17.55 2.61
C GLY A 72 4.13 -17.79 3.50
N ALA A 73 4.08 -17.17 4.70
CA ALA A 73 2.94 -17.28 5.59
C ALA A 73 1.71 -16.53 5.05
N ILE A 74 1.88 -15.33 4.49
CA ILE A 74 0.80 -14.55 3.84
C ILE A 74 0.22 -15.34 2.67
N GLU A 75 1.08 -15.88 1.80
CA GLU A 75 0.64 -16.65 0.63
C GLU A 75 -0.13 -17.90 1.03
N GLN A 76 0.30 -18.61 2.08
CA GLN A 76 -0.41 -19.76 2.60
C GLN A 76 -1.78 -19.35 3.16
N ALA A 77 -1.84 -18.33 4.03
CA ALA A 77 -3.09 -17.84 4.61
C ALA A 77 -4.09 -17.40 3.53
N ARG A 78 -3.60 -16.82 2.44
CA ARG A 78 -4.41 -16.40 1.29
C ARG A 78 -5.25 -17.53 0.68
N TYR A 79 -4.74 -18.77 0.67
CA TYR A 79 -5.47 -19.93 0.15
C TYR A 79 -6.31 -20.64 1.20
N GLU A 80 -5.99 -20.47 2.48
CA GLU A 80 -6.67 -21.18 3.56
C GLU A 80 -7.86 -20.40 4.13
N ASP A 81 -7.67 -19.10 4.45
CA ASP A 81 -8.71 -18.29 5.07
C ASP A 81 -8.47 -16.79 4.85
N VAL A 82 -9.50 -16.06 4.41
CA VAL A 82 -9.41 -14.62 4.12
C VAL A 82 -9.21 -13.78 5.38
N GLY A 83 -9.85 -14.14 6.50
CA GLY A 83 -9.69 -13.43 7.77
C GLY A 83 -8.27 -13.58 8.31
N ALA A 84 -7.71 -14.79 8.29
CA ALA A 84 -6.33 -15.05 8.67
C ALA A 84 -5.32 -14.33 7.76
N TYR A 85 -5.60 -14.27 6.46
CA TYR A 85 -4.81 -13.49 5.51
C TYR A 85 -4.79 -12.01 5.86
N GLN A 86 -5.96 -11.41 6.12
CA GLN A 86 -6.09 -9.99 6.47
C GLN A 86 -5.41 -9.69 7.81
N LEU A 87 -5.67 -10.51 8.85
CA LEU A 87 -5.03 -10.40 10.16
C LEU A 87 -3.50 -10.46 10.04
N LEU A 88 -2.98 -11.47 9.34
CA LEU A 88 -1.55 -11.69 9.21
C LEU A 88 -0.89 -10.54 8.44
N ARG A 89 -1.46 -10.14 7.32
CA ARG A 89 -0.96 -9.04 6.49
C ARG A 89 -0.92 -7.73 7.28
N SER A 90 -2.04 -7.34 7.91
CA SER A 90 -2.15 -6.13 8.72
C SER A 90 -1.13 -6.11 9.86
N ALA A 91 -0.99 -7.21 10.59
CA ALA A 91 -0.05 -7.32 11.70
C ALA A 91 1.43 -7.25 11.25
N ILE A 92 1.76 -7.82 10.08
CA ILE A 92 3.11 -7.71 9.49
C ILE A 92 3.39 -6.27 9.04
N GLU A 93 2.44 -5.64 8.36
CA GLU A 93 2.54 -4.25 7.90
C GLU A 93 2.73 -3.28 9.07
N GLU A 94 1.96 -3.43 10.14
CA GLU A 94 2.15 -2.68 11.39
C GLU A 94 3.55 -2.91 11.98
N ALA A 95 3.97 -4.17 12.14
CA ALA A 95 5.27 -4.51 12.71
C ALA A 95 6.45 -3.99 11.87
N ALA A 96 6.26 -3.86 10.54
CA ALA A 96 7.26 -3.33 9.62
C ALA A 96 7.31 -1.80 9.63
N GLY A 97 6.14 -1.14 9.58
CA GLY A 97 6.00 0.30 9.44
C GLY A 97 6.08 1.09 10.75
N THR A 98 5.85 0.43 11.91
CA THR A 98 5.78 1.09 13.23
C THR A 98 6.76 0.47 14.21
N VAL A 99 7.51 1.31 14.93
CA VAL A 99 8.44 0.87 15.99
C VAL A 99 8.22 1.66 17.26
N GLN A 100 7.93 0.95 18.35
CA GLN A 100 7.83 1.53 19.68
C GLN A 100 9.21 1.60 20.36
N LEU A 101 9.52 2.76 20.93
CA LEU A 101 10.73 3.05 21.66
C LEU A 101 10.40 3.27 23.14
N ARG A 102 10.78 2.33 23.98
CA ARG A 102 10.59 2.41 25.44
C ARG A 102 11.92 2.77 26.10
N ARG A 103 11.93 3.82 26.90
CA ARG A 103 13.07 4.20 27.73
C ARG A 103 12.61 4.21 29.18
N GLU A 104 13.43 3.71 30.09
CA GLU A 104 13.12 3.69 31.51
C GLU A 104 12.93 5.14 32.04
N GLY A 105 11.82 5.39 32.73
CA GLY A 105 11.50 6.70 33.30
C GLY A 105 11.07 7.80 32.29
N ALA A 106 10.90 7.48 31.01
CA ALA A 106 10.41 8.40 29.98
C ALA A 106 9.11 7.90 29.34
N PRO A 107 8.28 8.81 28.80
CA PRO A 107 7.13 8.41 27.99
C PRO A 107 7.55 7.52 26.82
N ALA A 108 6.75 6.51 26.51
CA ALA A 108 6.95 5.69 25.33
C ALA A 108 6.83 6.55 24.07
N LEU A 109 7.77 6.38 23.15
CA LEU A 109 7.74 7.02 21.84
C LEU A 109 7.40 5.96 20.79
N GLU A 110 6.82 6.42 19.70
CA GLU A 110 6.50 5.62 18.53
C GLU A 110 6.98 6.33 17.28
N ILE A 111 7.47 5.58 16.32
CA ILE A 111 7.82 6.10 15.01
C ILE A 111 7.09 5.30 13.96
N ASP A 112 6.39 6.03 13.09
CA ASP A 112 5.62 5.46 11.98
C ASP A 112 6.24 5.84 10.65
N ALA A 113 6.27 4.90 9.71
CA ALA A 113 6.50 5.17 8.30
C ALA A 113 5.17 5.57 7.64
N PHE A 114 5.14 6.71 6.99
CA PHE A 114 4.01 7.18 6.21
C PHE A 114 4.43 7.55 4.79
N ALA A 115 3.48 7.58 3.87
CA ALA A 115 3.75 8.09 2.53
C ALA A 115 2.65 9.04 2.06
N ILE A 116 3.01 9.92 1.14
CA ILE A 116 2.11 10.80 0.41
C ILE A 116 2.22 10.41 -1.06
N PRO A 117 1.23 9.68 -1.60
CA PRO A 117 1.22 9.37 -3.02
C PRO A 117 0.85 10.61 -3.82
N VAL A 118 1.52 10.84 -4.93
CA VAL A 118 1.26 11.98 -5.81
C VAL A 118 1.44 11.59 -7.26
N PHE A 119 0.42 11.81 -8.08
CA PHE A 119 0.55 11.77 -9.53
C PHE A 119 1.17 13.07 -10.01
N ALA A 120 2.28 12.95 -10.71
CA ALA A 120 3.00 14.05 -11.31
C ALA A 120 2.88 13.96 -12.83
N ARG A 121 2.20 14.95 -13.44
CA ARG A 121 2.15 15.11 -14.88
C ARG A 121 3.25 16.06 -15.32
N SER A 122 4.12 15.61 -16.22
CA SER A 122 5.24 16.38 -16.73
C SER A 122 5.46 16.15 -18.22
N GLN A 123 6.18 17.07 -18.86
CA GLN A 123 6.71 16.82 -20.20
C GLN A 123 8.09 16.17 -20.09
N GLY A 124 8.22 14.95 -20.62
CA GLY A 124 9.48 14.21 -20.66
C GLY A 124 9.86 13.45 -19.38
N GLY A 125 8.90 13.23 -18.46
CA GLY A 125 9.10 12.45 -17.23
C GLY A 125 9.92 13.17 -16.15
N LEU A 126 9.88 12.61 -14.92
CA LEU A 126 10.67 13.09 -13.79
C LEU A 126 12.05 12.43 -13.77
N LYS A 127 13.07 13.20 -13.39
CA LYS A 127 14.41 12.68 -13.14
C LYS A 127 14.62 12.50 -11.65
N LEU A 128 15.14 11.35 -11.25
CA LEU A 128 15.40 11.00 -9.85
C LEU A 128 16.37 11.98 -9.18
N GLU A 129 17.41 12.40 -9.90
CA GLU A 129 18.44 13.29 -9.39
C GLU A 129 17.95 14.71 -9.04
N GLU A 130 16.73 15.04 -9.48
CA GLU A 130 16.12 16.35 -9.23
C GLU A 130 15.27 16.37 -7.96
N CYS A 131 15.04 15.22 -7.31
CA CYS A 131 14.22 15.15 -6.11
C CYS A 131 14.92 15.79 -4.90
N PHE A 132 14.19 16.66 -4.19
CA PHE A 132 14.59 17.25 -2.89
C PHE A 132 15.98 17.92 -2.84
N GLN A 133 16.43 18.54 -3.92
CA GLN A 133 17.73 19.24 -3.96
C GLN A 133 17.72 20.58 -3.23
N ASP A 134 16.58 21.25 -3.12
CA ASP A 134 16.42 22.52 -2.41
C ASP A 134 16.18 22.25 -0.91
N ASP A 135 17.23 22.40 -0.08
CA ASP A 135 17.17 22.19 1.36
C ASP A 135 16.13 23.09 2.05
N ALA A 136 16.00 24.35 1.63
CA ALA A 136 15.03 25.25 2.23
C ALA A 136 13.59 24.84 1.92
N ALA A 137 13.32 24.37 0.71
CA ALA A 137 12.01 23.81 0.34
C ALA A 137 11.73 22.50 1.06
N TYR A 138 12.75 21.66 1.24
CA TYR A 138 12.63 20.40 1.99
C TYR A 138 12.28 20.66 3.46
N ASP A 139 13.00 21.55 4.15
CA ASP A 139 12.75 21.90 5.55
C ASP A 139 11.36 22.55 5.72
N ALA A 140 10.96 23.40 4.78
CA ALA A 140 9.63 24.01 4.77
C ALA A 140 8.53 22.94 4.55
N LEU A 141 8.76 21.94 3.70
CA LEU A 141 7.83 20.82 3.52
C LEU A 141 7.65 19.99 4.79
N LEU A 142 8.76 19.66 5.49
CA LEU A 142 8.68 18.98 6.79
C LEU A 142 7.89 19.79 7.83
N HIS A 143 8.08 21.09 7.84
CA HIS A 143 7.37 21.99 8.76
C HIS A 143 5.86 22.04 8.43
N SER A 144 5.52 22.11 7.16
CA SER A 144 4.14 22.20 6.68
C SER A 144 3.26 21.01 7.09
N LEU A 145 3.82 19.80 7.21
CA LEU A 145 3.08 18.61 7.64
C LEU A 145 2.54 18.76 9.07
N ARG A 146 3.29 19.40 9.96
CA ARG A 146 2.86 19.69 11.33
C ARG A 146 1.89 20.87 11.38
N GLU A 147 2.18 21.94 10.66
CA GLU A 147 1.29 23.12 10.59
C GLU A 147 -0.06 22.80 9.94
N GLY A 148 -0.08 21.94 8.93
CA GLY A 148 -1.28 21.44 8.28
C GLY A 148 -2.09 20.45 9.13
N GLY A 149 -1.58 20.06 10.33
CA GLY A 149 -2.24 19.11 11.21
C GLY A 149 -2.30 17.67 10.65
N LEU A 150 -1.39 17.33 9.73
CA LEU A 150 -1.24 15.98 9.19
C LEU A 150 -0.43 15.11 10.15
N GLU A 151 0.45 15.74 10.91
CA GLU A 151 1.22 15.10 11.97
C GLU A 151 1.08 15.87 13.28
N SER A 152 1.36 15.19 14.39
CA SER A 152 1.38 15.82 15.71
C SER A 152 2.26 17.07 15.70
N PRO A 153 1.85 18.17 16.34
CA PRO A 153 2.63 19.39 16.45
C PRO A 153 4.01 19.17 17.10
N GLN A 154 4.14 18.11 17.90
CA GLN A 154 5.38 17.75 18.60
C GLN A 154 6.18 16.66 17.86
N ALA A 155 5.67 16.12 16.77
CA ALA A 155 6.34 15.09 16.00
C ALA A 155 7.68 15.61 15.44
N LYS A 156 8.69 14.75 15.48
CA LYS A 156 9.93 14.94 14.74
C LYS A 156 9.83 14.16 13.45
N LEU A 157 10.01 14.85 12.34
CA LEU A 157 9.81 14.31 11.00
C LEU A 157 11.12 14.22 10.24
N VAL A 158 11.22 13.21 9.38
CA VAL A 158 12.20 13.13 8.31
C VAL A 158 11.52 12.55 7.07
N LEU A 159 11.79 13.13 5.90
CA LEU A 159 11.42 12.56 4.61
C LEU A 159 12.65 11.95 3.95
N VAL A 160 12.46 10.89 3.21
CA VAL A 160 13.49 10.40 2.29
C VAL A 160 13.68 11.44 1.20
N ARG A 161 14.92 11.77 0.86
CA ARG A 161 15.23 12.78 -0.17
C ARG A 161 15.01 12.32 -1.59
N HIS A 162 14.48 11.15 -1.76
CA HIS A 162 14.10 10.53 -3.02
C HIS A 162 12.59 10.29 -3.02
N ALA A 163 11.91 10.63 -4.10
CA ALA A 163 10.51 10.27 -4.27
C ALA A 163 10.43 8.96 -5.06
N TYR A 164 10.03 7.90 -4.37
CA TYR A 164 9.91 6.56 -4.94
C TYR A 164 8.82 6.52 -6.02
N ASP A 165 9.06 5.87 -7.14
CA ASP A 165 7.99 5.48 -8.04
C ASP A 165 7.27 4.21 -7.51
N LEU A 166 6.18 3.82 -8.17
CA LEU A 166 5.34 2.71 -7.71
C LEU A 166 6.14 1.41 -7.55
N GLY A 167 6.93 1.02 -8.53
CA GLY A 167 7.62 -0.25 -8.42
C GLY A 167 8.86 -0.21 -7.52
N GLU A 168 9.48 0.96 -7.29
CA GLU A 168 10.46 1.12 -6.24
C GLU A 168 9.81 0.93 -4.86
N ALA A 169 8.61 1.53 -4.65
CA ALA A 169 7.85 1.38 -3.41
C ALA A 169 7.45 -0.09 -3.17
N GLU A 170 6.99 -0.79 -4.20
CA GLU A 170 6.64 -2.21 -4.15
C GLU A 170 7.82 -3.13 -3.81
N ARG A 171 9.03 -2.71 -4.11
CA ARG A 171 10.26 -3.48 -3.81
C ARG A 171 10.77 -3.31 -2.40
N ILE A 172 10.25 -2.35 -1.65
CA ILE A 172 10.60 -2.20 -0.23
C ILE A 172 9.94 -3.35 0.53
N SER A 173 10.75 -4.34 0.95
CA SER A 173 10.25 -5.46 1.74
C SER A 173 9.90 -5.03 3.17
N TYR A 174 9.17 -5.87 3.90
CA TYR A 174 8.83 -5.64 5.31
C TYR A 174 10.07 -5.40 6.17
N GLY A 175 11.09 -6.23 6.00
CA GLY A 175 12.34 -6.10 6.73
C GLY A 175 13.14 -4.85 6.33
N GLN A 176 13.11 -4.46 5.07
CA GLN A 176 13.75 -3.24 4.60
C GLN A 176 13.06 -2.00 5.17
N LEU A 177 11.72 -1.93 5.14
CA LEU A 177 10.98 -0.82 5.73
C LEU A 177 11.28 -0.71 7.23
N ASN A 178 11.26 -1.82 7.97
CA ASN A 178 11.57 -1.82 9.40
C ASN A 178 13.00 -1.31 9.69
N ALA A 179 13.97 -1.67 8.85
CA ALA A 179 15.33 -1.15 8.95
C ALA A 179 15.37 0.37 8.75
N MET A 180 14.63 0.90 7.76
CA MET A 180 14.51 2.35 7.53
C MET A 180 13.84 3.06 8.71
N VAL A 181 12.75 2.50 9.27
CA VAL A 181 12.07 3.03 10.45
C VAL A 181 13.02 3.12 11.65
N ARG A 182 13.79 2.06 11.92
CA ARG A 182 14.77 2.03 13.03
C ARG A 182 15.90 3.04 12.83
N GLU A 183 16.37 3.19 11.61
CA GLU A 183 17.40 4.15 11.27
C GLU A 183 16.91 5.59 11.43
N ALA A 184 15.68 5.88 10.97
CA ALA A 184 15.03 7.16 11.19
C ALA A 184 14.84 7.45 12.69
N ALA A 185 14.42 6.47 13.48
CA ALA A 185 14.29 6.59 14.93
C ALA A 185 15.62 6.95 15.58
N ALA A 186 16.71 6.28 15.20
CA ALA A 186 18.04 6.57 15.73
C ALA A 186 18.49 7.99 15.37
N SER A 187 18.31 8.42 14.11
CA SER A 187 18.68 9.76 13.65
C SER A 187 17.92 10.85 14.39
N LEU A 188 16.61 10.69 14.60
CA LEU A 188 15.75 11.66 15.27
C LEU A 188 15.94 11.70 16.79
N THR A 189 16.41 10.62 17.43
CA THR A 189 16.64 10.56 18.88
C THR A 189 18.05 10.95 19.29
N GLU A 190 19.07 10.58 18.50
CA GLU A 190 20.47 10.74 18.85
C GLU A 190 21.08 12.06 18.36
N LYS A 191 20.30 12.88 17.62
CA LYS A 191 20.75 14.11 16.96
C LYS A 191 21.96 13.90 16.02
N LYS A 192 22.24 12.68 15.68
CA LYS A 192 23.22 12.32 14.66
C LYS A 192 22.46 12.16 13.35
N MET A 193 22.31 13.24 12.61
CA MET A 193 22.02 13.16 11.19
C MET A 193 23.25 12.59 10.49
N SER A 194 23.49 11.30 10.68
CA SER A 194 24.31 10.59 9.71
C SER A 194 23.41 10.41 8.48
N GLU A 195 23.98 10.61 7.33
CA GLU A 195 23.39 10.20 6.05
C GLU A 195 23.10 8.69 6.15
N ALA A 196 21.89 8.37 6.61
CA ALA A 196 21.51 7.01 6.90
C ALA A 196 21.40 6.23 5.57
N PRO A 197 22.25 5.22 5.29
CA PRO A 197 22.32 4.60 3.98
C PRO A 197 20.99 3.97 3.54
N ALA A 198 20.17 3.50 4.51
CA ALA A 198 18.84 2.95 4.22
C ALA A 198 17.87 4.04 3.76
N LEU A 199 17.95 5.26 4.35
CA LEU A 199 17.10 6.40 3.97
C LEU A 199 17.52 7.06 2.65
N GLN A 200 18.73 6.79 2.15
CA GLN A 200 19.26 7.37 0.92
C GLN A 200 19.31 6.40 -0.24
N ARG A 201 18.92 5.14 -0.01
CA ARG A 201 19.06 4.11 -1.04
C ARG A 201 18.12 4.39 -2.21
N SER A 202 18.69 4.92 -3.29
CA SER A 202 18.09 4.94 -4.62
C SER A 202 18.24 3.56 -5.26
N ILE A 203 17.17 3.04 -5.85
CA ILE A 203 17.23 1.83 -6.69
C ILE A 203 17.63 2.29 -8.09
N ALA A 204 18.94 2.40 -8.32
CA ALA A 204 19.47 2.87 -9.59
C ALA A 204 19.03 1.98 -10.77
N GLY A 205 18.61 2.61 -11.86
CA GLY A 205 18.33 1.96 -13.14
C GLY A 205 16.94 1.33 -13.26
N TRP A 206 16.00 1.65 -12.38
CA TRP A 206 14.62 1.22 -12.49
C TRP A 206 13.71 2.40 -12.82
N SER A 207 12.80 2.21 -13.80
CA SER A 207 11.76 3.18 -14.13
C SER A 207 10.40 2.54 -13.88
N GLY A 208 9.54 3.20 -13.11
CA GLY A 208 8.18 2.78 -12.86
C GLY A 208 7.30 2.90 -14.09
N PRO A 209 6.13 2.25 -14.07
CA PRO A 209 5.15 2.42 -15.12
C PRO A 209 4.71 3.90 -15.16
N ALA A 210 4.72 4.47 -16.37
CA ALA A 210 4.19 5.78 -16.64
C ALA A 210 3.10 5.66 -17.71
N PHE A 211 2.13 6.54 -17.67
CA PHE A 211 1.11 6.64 -18.72
C PHE A 211 0.99 8.10 -19.18
N GLY A 212 0.45 8.31 -20.37
CA GLY A 212 0.31 9.64 -20.97
C GLY A 212 0.19 9.55 -22.48
N ALA A 213 -0.03 10.67 -23.12
CA ALA A 213 -0.14 10.80 -24.58
C ALA A 213 0.94 11.71 -25.13
N GLY A 214 1.65 11.27 -26.16
CA GLY A 214 2.73 12.04 -26.80
C GLY A 214 3.94 12.20 -25.88
N ASP A 215 4.37 13.46 -25.65
CA ASP A 215 5.51 13.78 -24.79
C ASP A 215 5.12 13.96 -23.32
N GLU A 216 3.84 13.81 -22.97
CA GLU A 216 3.38 13.86 -21.58
C GLU A 216 3.61 12.52 -20.88
N ALA A 217 4.09 12.59 -19.66
CA ALA A 217 4.17 11.44 -18.75
C ALA A 217 3.42 11.77 -17.47
N VAL A 218 2.58 10.84 -17.03
CA VAL A 218 1.96 10.83 -15.70
C VAL A 218 2.61 9.72 -14.91
N GLU A 219 3.24 10.07 -13.81
CA GLU A 219 3.97 9.16 -12.97
C GLU A 219 3.44 9.23 -11.54
N LEU A 220 3.26 8.06 -10.90
CA LEU A 220 2.96 7.98 -9.49
C LEU A 220 4.25 8.00 -8.68
N ARG A 221 4.35 8.95 -7.75
CA ARG A 221 5.47 9.12 -6.84
C ARG A 221 5.02 9.04 -5.39
N PHE A 222 5.87 8.50 -4.52
CA PHE A 222 5.63 8.39 -3.09
C PHE A 222 6.66 9.21 -2.34
N LEU A 223 6.20 10.20 -1.59
CA LEU A 223 7.03 10.93 -0.63
C LEU A 223 7.02 10.14 0.67
N LEU A 224 8.08 9.36 0.89
CA LEU A 224 8.20 8.52 2.08
C LEU A 224 8.76 9.32 3.25
N GLY A 225 8.04 9.30 4.37
CA GLY A 225 8.44 9.98 5.60
C GLY A 225 8.33 9.10 6.84
N PHE A 226 8.95 9.58 7.92
CA PHE A 226 8.92 8.96 9.24
C PHE A 226 8.60 10.00 10.29
N ALA A 227 7.64 9.67 11.17
CA ALA A 227 7.16 10.56 12.23
C ALA A 227 7.44 9.95 13.60
N LEU A 228 8.37 10.54 14.36
CA LEU A 228 8.64 10.16 15.76
C LEU A 228 7.83 11.04 16.69
N LYS A 229 6.95 10.44 17.49
CA LYS A 229 6.01 11.07 18.40
C LYS A 229 5.79 10.23 19.66
N ARG A 230 4.92 10.67 20.55
CA ARG A 230 4.52 9.88 21.72
C ARG A 230 3.65 8.70 21.28
N ALA A 231 3.76 7.58 21.97
CA ALA A 231 2.95 6.39 21.66
C ALA A 231 1.45 6.57 22.00
N ASP A 232 1.10 7.58 22.83
CA ASP A 232 -0.28 7.97 23.12
C ASP A 232 -0.83 9.01 22.10
N ASP A 233 -0.09 9.28 21.01
CA ASP A 233 -0.45 10.14 19.90
C ASP A 233 -0.27 9.35 18.58
N PRO A 234 -1.10 8.33 18.32
CA PRO A 234 -0.96 7.45 17.16
C PRO A 234 -1.26 8.19 15.84
N PHE A 235 -0.81 7.60 14.72
CA PHE A 235 -1.08 8.16 13.39
C PHE A 235 -2.58 8.31 13.12
N TYR A 236 -3.37 7.32 13.52
CA TYR A 236 -4.82 7.35 13.54
C TYR A 236 -5.32 7.28 14.98
N ALA A 237 -5.83 8.39 15.50
CA ALA A 237 -6.49 8.46 16.81
C ALA A 237 -8.02 8.29 16.63
N ILE A 238 -8.43 7.12 16.12
CA ILE A 238 -9.82 6.86 15.74
C ILE A 238 -10.68 6.71 17.00
N PRO A 239 -11.78 7.49 17.15
CA PRO A 239 -12.74 7.30 18.22
C PRO A 239 -13.47 5.97 18.12
N ALA A 240 -13.95 5.44 19.25
CA ALA A 240 -14.63 4.15 19.30
C ALA A 240 -16.07 4.15 18.73
N GLY A 241 -16.70 5.32 18.57
CA GLY A 241 -18.06 5.43 18.02
C GLY A 241 -18.04 5.65 16.51
N GLU A 242 -18.88 4.95 15.75
CA GLU A 242 -18.94 5.00 14.29
C GLU A 242 -19.11 6.43 13.76
N ASP A 243 -20.13 7.18 14.20
CA ASP A 243 -20.33 8.58 13.80
C ASP A 243 -19.12 9.48 14.12
N GLN A 244 -18.39 9.17 15.21
CA GLN A 244 -17.20 9.92 15.61
C GLN A 244 -15.99 9.54 14.76
N ALA A 245 -15.88 8.29 14.34
CA ALA A 245 -14.86 7.82 13.43
C ALA A 245 -15.01 8.48 12.06
N ASP A 246 -16.23 8.51 11.53
CA ASP A 246 -16.54 9.18 10.26
C ASP A 246 -16.22 10.68 10.32
N ALA A 247 -16.63 11.35 11.38
CA ALA A 247 -16.30 12.77 11.58
C ALA A 247 -14.79 13.02 11.71
N TYR A 248 -14.08 12.10 12.34
CA TYR A 248 -12.61 12.15 12.44
C TYR A 248 -11.96 12.07 11.08
N PHE A 249 -12.33 11.07 10.25
CA PHE A 249 -11.77 10.91 8.91
C PHE A 249 -12.18 12.06 7.99
N ALA A 250 -13.42 12.53 8.03
CA ALA A 250 -13.86 13.68 7.26
C ALA A 250 -13.03 14.94 7.59
N SER A 251 -12.83 15.22 8.90
CA SER A 251 -12.00 16.34 9.34
C SER A 251 -10.53 16.20 8.93
N ARG A 252 -9.98 14.97 8.96
CA ARG A 252 -8.61 14.70 8.52
C ARG A 252 -8.47 14.92 7.02
N MET A 253 -9.44 14.47 6.22
CA MET A 253 -9.48 14.69 4.78
C MET A 253 -9.58 16.18 4.42
N GLU A 254 -10.40 16.95 5.14
CA GLU A 254 -10.53 18.39 4.93
C GLU A 254 -9.19 19.12 5.19
N ARG A 255 -8.51 18.79 6.29
CA ARG A 255 -7.18 19.33 6.58
C ARG A 255 -6.16 18.95 5.49
N TYR A 256 -6.24 17.72 5.00
CA TYR A 256 -5.34 17.25 3.94
C TYR A 256 -5.57 18.03 2.64
N ARG A 257 -6.81 18.24 2.22
CA ARG A 257 -7.15 19.06 1.04
C ARG A 257 -6.64 20.50 1.19
N ALA A 258 -6.85 21.11 2.34
CA ALA A 258 -6.32 22.46 2.62
C ALA A 258 -4.79 22.50 2.54
N TRP A 259 -4.12 21.47 3.08
CA TRP A 259 -2.67 21.32 2.99
C TRP A 259 -2.21 21.18 1.52
N THR A 260 -2.84 20.33 0.71
CA THR A 260 -2.46 20.14 -0.70
C THR A 260 -2.62 21.43 -1.49
N GLU A 261 -3.71 22.18 -1.30
CA GLU A 261 -3.92 23.47 -1.96
C GLU A 261 -2.83 24.50 -1.59
N GLN A 262 -2.48 24.56 -0.31
CA GLN A 262 -1.50 25.54 0.19
C GLN A 262 -0.05 25.16 -0.17
N TYR A 263 0.31 23.88 -0.09
CA TYR A 263 1.70 23.43 -0.15
C TYR A 263 2.10 22.68 -1.43
N ALA A 264 1.17 22.45 -2.37
CA ALA A 264 1.49 21.88 -3.68
C ALA A 264 2.64 22.61 -4.40
N PRO A 265 2.77 23.96 -4.37
CA PRO A 265 3.91 24.65 -4.97
C PRO A 265 5.25 24.27 -4.32
N LEU A 266 5.25 23.95 -3.00
CA LEU A 266 6.43 23.53 -2.27
C LEU A 266 6.85 22.13 -2.67
N VAL A 267 5.89 21.18 -2.69
CA VAL A 267 6.12 19.82 -3.16
C VAL A 267 6.65 19.82 -4.60
N ARG A 268 6.09 20.67 -5.47
CA ARG A 268 6.57 20.85 -6.86
C ARG A 268 8.04 21.26 -6.90
N ARG A 269 8.47 22.17 -6.05
CA ARG A 269 9.88 22.58 -5.95
C ARG A 269 10.79 21.44 -5.49
N CYS A 270 10.31 20.63 -4.56
CA CYS A 270 11.05 19.46 -4.06
C CYS A 270 11.17 18.36 -5.13
N LEU A 271 10.12 18.11 -5.94
CA LEU A 271 10.12 17.05 -6.94
C LEU A 271 10.81 17.41 -8.25
N ALA A 272 10.73 18.65 -8.66
CA ALA A 272 11.04 19.04 -10.04
C ALA A 272 12.17 20.05 -10.19
N GLY A 273 12.75 20.53 -9.11
CA GLY A 273 13.79 21.56 -9.22
C GLY A 273 13.36 22.85 -9.94
N GLY A 274 12.05 23.16 -9.94
CA GLY A 274 11.48 24.32 -10.59
C GLY A 274 10.82 24.08 -11.95
N ARG A 275 10.70 22.83 -12.41
CA ARG A 275 9.93 22.49 -13.62
C ARG A 275 8.43 22.72 -13.41
N ALA A 276 7.72 22.97 -14.51
CA ALA A 276 6.26 22.97 -14.51
C ALA A 276 5.77 21.52 -14.35
N LEU A 277 5.13 21.25 -13.23
CA LEU A 277 4.45 19.99 -12.96
C LEU A 277 3.00 20.29 -12.58
N GLU A 278 2.09 19.43 -13.02
CA GLU A 278 0.79 19.30 -12.41
C GLU A 278 0.85 18.16 -11.39
N LEU A 279 0.38 18.43 -10.18
CA LEU A 279 0.35 17.47 -9.10
C LEU A 279 -1.08 17.15 -8.69
N ASN A 280 -1.41 15.88 -8.63
CA ASN A 280 -2.65 15.38 -8.04
C ASN A 280 -2.29 14.45 -6.87
N PHE A 281 -2.72 14.82 -5.66
CA PHE A 281 -2.37 14.12 -4.43
C PHE A 281 -3.44 13.09 -4.10
N LEU A 282 -3.00 11.88 -3.79
CA LEU A 282 -3.81 10.91 -3.06
C LEU A 282 -3.63 11.15 -1.56
N TYR A 283 -4.47 10.52 -0.75
CA TYR A 283 -4.46 10.75 0.69
C TYR A 283 -3.17 10.26 1.35
N GLN A 284 -2.67 11.01 2.33
CA GLN A 284 -1.55 10.59 3.18
C GLN A 284 -1.97 9.44 4.09
N ASP A 285 -1.19 8.38 4.09
CA ASP A 285 -1.45 7.19 4.91
C ASP A 285 -0.14 6.56 5.43
N LEU A 286 -0.26 5.58 6.30
CA LEU A 286 0.82 4.66 6.61
C LEU A 286 1.36 4.02 5.33
N PHE A 287 2.64 3.68 5.32
CA PHE A 287 3.35 3.32 4.09
C PHE A 287 2.60 2.30 3.22
N PHE A 288 2.17 1.18 3.80
CA PHE A 288 1.50 0.14 3.02
C PHE A 288 0.11 0.55 2.53
N GLY A 289 -0.67 1.27 3.35
CA GLY A 289 -1.95 1.83 2.93
C GLY A 289 -1.79 2.83 1.78
N ALA A 290 -0.79 3.71 1.86
CA ALA A 290 -0.48 4.65 0.78
C ALA A 290 -0.04 3.94 -0.52
N VAL A 291 0.78 2.88 -0.43
CA VAL A 291 1.20 2.09 -1.60
C VAL A 291 0.01 1.38 -2.23
N GLN A 292 -0.83 0.73 -1.41
CA GLN A 292 -2.03 0.04 -1.88
C GLN A 292 -3.02 1.00 -2.57
N GLN A 293 -3.27 2.17 -1.97
CA GLN A 293 -4.10 3.20 -2.58
C GLN A 293 -3.50 3.66 -3.93
N GLY A 294 -2.19 3.90 -3.96
CA GLY A 294 -1.49 4.28 -5.19
C GLY A 294 -1.60 3.22 -6.28
N GLN A 295 -1.44 1.94 -5.94
CA GLN A 295 -1.60 0.81 -6.87
C GLN A 295 -3.02 0.75 -7.44
N SER A 296 -4.04 0.85 -6.59
CA SER A 296 -5.44 0.81 -6.99
C SER A 296 -5.78 1.95 -7.94
N GLU A 297 -5.41 3.18 -7.58
CA GLU A 297 -5.67 4.36 -8.41
C GLU A 297 -4.89 4.33 -9.73
N HIS A 298 -3.62 3.92 -9.71
CA HIS A 298 -2.83 3.76 -10.92
C HIS A 298 -3.44 2.72 -11.86
N ALA A 299 -3.89 1.58 -11.34
CA ALA A 299 -4.54 0.53 -12.13
C ALA A 299 -5.89 1.01 -12.71
N MET A 300 -6.67 1.78 -11.95
CA MET A 300 -7.90 2.41 -12.40
C MET A 300 -7.64 3.38 -13.56
N LEU A 301 -6.70 4.29 -13.40
CA LEU A 301 -6.36 5.27 -14.43
C LEU A 301 -5.82 4.61 -15.70
N ALA A 302 -4.99 3.57 -15.57
CA ALA A 302 -4.50 2.80 -16.71
C ALA A 302 -5.65 2.11 -17.48
N MET A 303 -6.57 1.48 -16.75
CA MET A 303 -7.77 0.89 -17.32
C MET A 303 -8.65 1.93 -18.04
N MET A 304 -8.87 3.08 -17.40
CA MET A 304 -9.66 4.17 -17.99
C MET A 304 -9.01 4.74 -19.26
N ALA A 305 -7.69 4.85 -19.31
CA ALA A 305 -6.97 5.30 -20.49
C ALA A 305 -7.16 4.32 -21.67
N GLU A 306 -7.12 3.00 -21.40
CA GLU A 306 -7.36 1.96 -22.42
C GLU A 306 -8.81 2.01 -22.94
N LEU A 307 -9.80 2.15 -22.04
CA LEU A 307 -11.22 2.27 -22.40
C LEU A 307 -11.49 3.55 -23.19
N ALA A 308 -10.90 4.69 -22.80
CA ALA A 308 -11.00 5.94 -23.53
C ALA A 308 -10.42 5.83 -24.96
N GLN A 309 -9.30 5.12 -25.09
CA GLN A 309 -8.71 4.87 -26.43
C GLN A 309 -9.64 4.00 -27.29
N ALA A 310 -10.27 2.97 -26.73
CA ALA A 310 -11.21 2.12 -27.45
C ALA A 310 -12.49 2.86 -27.84
N LEU A 311 -12.90 3.88 -27.08
CA LEU A 311 -14.04 4.75 -27.41
C LEU A 311 -13.70 5.81 -28.48
N HIS A 312 -12.43 5.95 -28.85
CA HIS A 312 -12.06 6.99 -29.83
C HIS A 312 -12.78 6.77 -31.17
N GLY A 313 -13.56 7.79 -31.58
CA GLY A 313 -14.37 7.71 -32.78
C GLY A 313 -15.67 6.91 -32.66
N GLN A 314 -16.04 6.46 -31.48
CA GLN A 314 -17.30 5.82 -31.17
C GLN A 314 -18.25 6.79 -30.45
N ALA A 315 -19.56 6.49 -30.49
CA ALA A 315 -20.56 7.22 -29.70
C ALA A 315 -20.58 6.62 -28.27
N ALA A 316 -19.91 7.30 -27.32
CA ALA A 316 -19.76 6.79 -25.96
C ALA A 316 -21.12 6.57 -25.25
N ASP A 317 -22.11 7.40 -25.56
CA ASP A 317 -23.49 7.31 -25.05
C ASP A 317 -24.25 6.06 -25.54
N GLN A 318 -23.80 5.43 -26.62
CA GLN A 318 -24.33 4.17 -27.13
C GLN A 318 -23.57 2.94 -26.62
N ALA A 319 -22.34 3.14 -26.11
CA ALA A 319 -21.52 2.08 -25.60
C ALA A 319 -22.12 1.46 -24.32
N ALA A 320 -21.82 0.20 -24.09
CA ALA A 320 -22.24 -0.54 -22.90
C ALA A 320 -21.04 -1.26 -22.27
N ALA A 321 -20.95 -1.22 -20.95
CA ALA A 321 -19.93 -1.95 -20.22
C ALA A 321 -20.52 -3.08 -19.38
N ILE A 322 -19.77 -4.17 -19.27
CA ILE A 322 -20.05 -5.27 -18.35
C ILE A 322 -18.86 -5.36 -17.39
N VAL A 323 -19.13 -5.22 -16.09
CA VAL A 323 -18.12 -5.19 -15.01
C VAL A 323 -18.33 -6.42 -14.12
N GLY A 324 -17.27 -7.04 -13.64
CA GLY A 324 -17.41 -8.15 -12.69
C GLY A 324 -16.07 -8.80 -12.34
N PRO A 325 -16.05 -9.67 -11.32
CA PRO A 325 -14.86 -10.39 -10.91
C PRO A 325 -14.44 -11.43 -11.94
N ALA A 326 -13.13 -11.62 -12.08
CA ALA A 326 -12.49 -12.64 -12.90
C ALA A 326 -11.35 -13.28 -12.12
N ASP A 327 -11.11 -14.57 -12.34
CA ASP A 327 -9.92 -15.25 -11.86
C ASP A 327 -8.87 -15.30 -12.98
N SER A 328 -7.67 -14.85 -12.68
CA SER A 328 -6.53 -14.94 -13.58
C SER A 328 -5.36 -15.63 -12.87
N GLY A 329 -5.34 -16.97 -12.96
CA GLY A 329 -4.27 -17.78 -12.42
C GLY A 329 -4.15 -17.75 -10.90
N GLY A 330 -5.29 -17.67 -10.19
CA GLY A 330 -5.36 -17.59 -8.72
C GLY A 330 -5.32 -16.17 -8.17
N SER A 331 -5.32 -15.15 -9.04
CA SER A 331 -5.45 -13.76 -8.64
C SER A 331 -6.81 -13.21 -9.06
N MET A 332 -7.53 -12.64 -8.10
CA MET A 332 -8.80 -11.97 -8.37
C MET A 332 -8.56 -10.63 -9.08
N GLN A 333 -9.38 -10.36 -10.07
CA GLN A 333 -9.34 -9.13 -10.86
C GLN A 333 -10.76 -8.62 -11.06
N LEU A 334 -10.93 -7.30 -11.18
CA LEU A 334 -12.14 -6.68 -11.70
C LEU A 334 -11.95 -6.46 -13.19
N ARG A 335 -12.78 -7.13 -13.99
CA ARG A 335 -12.76 -7.03 -15.45
C ARG A 335 -13.86 -6.12 -15.94
N VAL A 336 -13.55 -5.38 -16.99
CA VAL A 336 -14.48 -4.52 -17.74
C VAL A 336 -14.43 -4.92 -19.20
N ASN A 337 -15.57 -5.40 -19.73
CA ASN A 337 -15.77 -5.60 -21.15
C ASN A 337 -16.59 -4.43 -21.70
N LEU A 338 -16.01 -3.63 -22.59
CA LEU A 338 -16.65 -2.50 -23.25
C LEU A 338 -17.16 -2.94 -24.62
N HIS A 339 -18.42 -2.67 -24.91
CA HIS A 339 -19.10 -2.98 -26.17
C HIS A 339 -19.57 -1.72 -26.89
N ALA A 340 -19.63 -1.74 -28.23
CA ALA A 340 -20.11 -0.63 -29.03
C ALA A 340 -21.58 -0.25 -28.78
N ALA A 341 -22.38 -1.24 -28.31
CA ALA A 341 -23.77 -1.09 -27.89
C ALA A 341 -24.14 -2.33 -27.03
N PRO A 342 -25.26 -2.32 -26.29
CA PRO A 342 -25.72 -3.51 -25.59
C PRO A 342 -25.85 -4.72 -26.57
N GLY A 343 -25.09 -5.80 -26.29
CA GLY A 343 -24.99 -6.98 -27.16
C GLY A 343 -24.25 -6.76 -28.47
N GLY A 344 -23.60 -5.63 -28.67
CA GLY A 344 -22.77 -5.29 -29.82
C GLY A 344 -21.37 -5.87 -29.77
N ALA A 345 -20.51 -5.44 -30.73
CA ALA A 345 -19.13 -5.89 -30.82
C ALA A 345 -18.33 -5.44 -29.58
N LEU A 346 -17.46 -6.32 -29.10
CA LEU A 346 -16.49 -6.00 -28.04
C LEU A 346 -15.46 -5.00 -28.57
N LEU A 347 -15.30 -3.85 -27.90
CA LEU A 347 -14.34 -2.80 -28.24
C LEU A 347 -13.04 -2.99 -27.44
N ALA A 348 -13.14 -3.26 -26.14
CA ALA A 348 -12.03 -3.50 -25.25
C ALA A 348 -12.39 -4.46 -24.14
N SER A 349 -11.37 -5.13 -23.59
CA SER A 349 -11.49 -5.96 -22.38
C SER A 349 -10.28 -5.67 -21.50
N CYS A 350 -10.49 -4.94 -20.42
CA CYS A 350 -9.47 -4.53 -19.47
C CYS A 350 -9.72 -5.23 -18.12
N ALA A 351 -8.70 -5.33 -17.31
CA ALA A 351 -8.83 -5.82 -15.95
C ALA A 351 -7.85 -5.13 -15.02
N ARG A 352 -8.24 -4.94 -13.75
CA ARG A 352 -7.37 -4.48 -12.68
C ARG A 352 -7.35 -5.48 -11.53
N PRO A 353 -6.25 -5.56 -10.77
CA PRO A 353 -6.19 -6.42 -9.58
C PRO A 353 -7.27 -6.03 -8.56
N LEU A 354 -7.82 -7.03 -7.88
CA LEU A 354 -8.65 -6.87 -6.69
C LEU A 354 -7.90 -7.41 -5.49
N ASP A 355 -7.97 -6.68 -4.39
CA ASP A 355 -7.48 -7.19 -3.12
C ASP A 355 -8.44 -8.22 -2.52
N LEU A 356 -7.91 -9.21 -1.79
CA LEU A 356 -8.74 -10.19 -1.11
C LEU A 356 -9.47 -9.53 0.07
N GLY A 357 -10.79 -9.71 0.09
CA GLY A 357 -11.64 -9.11 1.11
C GLY A 357 -12.05 -7.66 0.84
N CYS A 358 -11.80 -7.14 -0.39
CA CYS A 358 -12.36 -5.85 -0.81
C CYS A 358 -13.89 -5.92 -0.88
N ASP A 359 -14.55 -4.78 -0.71
CA ASP A 359 -15.96 -4.62 -0.98
C ASP A 359 -16.19 -4.56 -2.50
N LEU A 360 -16.64 -5.67 -3.08
CA LEU A 360 -16.85 -5.78 -4.52
C LEU A 360 -17.92 -4.82 -5.05
N GLU A 361 -18.92 -4.47 -4.23
CA GLU A 361 -19.97 -3.52 -4.63
C GLU A 361 -19.37 -2.12 -4.75
N ALA A 362 -18.55 -1.70 -3.78
CA ALA A 362 -17.83 -0.43 -3.83
C ALA A 362 -16.88 -0.36 -5.03
N GLU A 363 -16.12 -1.42 -5.30
CA GLU A 363 -15.20 -1.51 -6.44
C GLU A 363 -15.92 -1.41 -7.81
N VAL A 364 -17.10 -2.02 -7.93
CA VAL A 364 -17.95 -1.92 -9.13
C VAL A 364 -18.52 -0.51 -9.29
N GLU A 365 -18.93 0.12 -8.20
CA GLU A 365 -19.47 1.48 -8.20
C GLU A 365 -18.41 2.49 -8.63
N ASP A 366 -17.19 2.39 -8.11
CA ASP A 366 -16.06 3.23 -8.52
C ASP A 366 -15.77 3.13 -10.02
N VAL A 367 -15.82 1.90 -10.57
CA VAL A 367 -15.66 1.70 -12.02
C VAL A 367 -16.83 2.29 -12.79
N ARG A 368 -18.07 2.17 -12.28
CA ARG A 368 -19.25 2.77 -12.92
C ARG A 368 -19.13 4.30 -12.98
N ASP A 369 -18.73 4.92 -11.89
CA ASP A 369 -18.53 6.38 -11.83
C ASP A 369 -17.42 6.82 -12.79
N ALA A 370 -16.32 6.08 -12.86
CA ALA A 370 -15.26 6.32 -13.81
C ALA A 370 -15.74 6.18 -15.26
N LEU A 371 -16.51 5.15 -15.60
CA LEU A 371 -17.12 4.96 -16.92
C LEU A 371 -18.07 6.09 -17.30
N ALA A 372 -18.85 6.62 -16.34
CA ALA A 372 -19.73 7.76 -16.56
C ALA A 372 -18.94 9.02 -16.97
N THR A 373 -17.71 9.21 -16.46
CA THR A 373 -16.83 10.31 -16.88
C THR A 373 -16.39 10.19 -18.34
N LEU A 374 -16.34 8.98 -18.89
CA LEU A 374 -16.10 8.71 -20.32
C LEU A 374 -17.36 8.81 -21.19
N GLY A 375 -18.54 9.03 -20.58
CA GLY A 375 -19.83 9.11 -21.27
C GLY A 375 -20.53 7.79 -21.43
N VAL A 376 -20.02 6.68 -20.85
CA VAL A 376 -20.66 5.35 -20.87
C VAL A 376 -21.67 5.27 -19.73
N GLN A 377 -22.96 5.28 -20.07
CA GLN A 377 -24.07 5.28 -19.10
C GLN A 377 -24.69 3.90 -18.88
N THR A 378 -24.53 2.99 -19.83
CA THR A 378 -25.10 1.65 -19.74
C THR A 378 -24.07 0.70 -19.13
N VAL A 379 -24.25 0.36 -17.85
CA VAL A 379 -23.37 -0.56 -17.14
C VAL A 379 -24.18 -1.75 -16.62
N SER A 380 -23.65 -2.94 -16.78
CA SER A 380 -24.21 -4.19 -16.24
C SER A 380 -23.13 -4.89 -15.41
N VAL A 381 -23.56 -5.66 -14.41
CA VAL A 381 -22.67 -6.43 -13.55
C VAL A 381 -22.79 -7.90 -13.90
N ALA A 382 -21.66 -8.54 -14.16
CA ALA A 382 -21.56 -9.99 -14.25
C ALA A 382 -21.25 -10.57 -12.87
N ARG A 383 -21.89 -11.69 -12.52
CA ARG A 383 -21.53 -12.42 -11.31
C ARG A 383 -20.06 -12.84 -11.32
N ARG A 384 -19.56 -13.23 -12.49
CA ARG A 384 -18.14 -13.49 -12.75
C ARG A 384 -17.86 -13.51 -14.26
N PHE A 385 -16.59 -13.48 -14.61
CA PHE A 385 -16.12 -13.84 -15.94
C PHE A 385 -15.49 -15.23 -15.94
N ASP A 386 -15.75 -16.00 -16.99
CA ASP A 386 -15.08 -17.30 -17.19
C ASP A 386 -13.62 -17.14 -17.64
N ALA A 387 -12.90 -18.26 -17.78
CA ALA A 387 -11.51 -18.27 -18.23
C ALA A 387 -11.31 -17.74 -19.67
N GLN A 388 -12.38 -17.65 -20.48
CA GLN A 388 -12.40 -17.08 -21.82
C GLN A 388 -12.78 -15.58 -21.82
N GLY A 389 -13.04 -15.00 -20.64
CA GLY A 389 -13.45 -13.61 -20.47
C GLY A 389 -14.90 -13.35 -20.86
N GLN A 390 -15.76 -14.41 -20.89
CA GLN A 390 -17.18 -14.26 -21.13
C GLN A 390 -17.91 -14.02 -19.81
N PRO A 391 -18.85 -13.04 -19.76
CA PRO A 391 -19.58 -12.74 -18.55
C PRO A 391 -20.67 -13.79 -18.28
N GLU A 392 -20.82 -14.22 -17.04
CA GLU A 392 -21.89 -15.11 -16.57
C GLU A 392 -22.89 -14.35 -15.70
N GLU A 393 -24.17 -14.67 -15.84
CA GLU A 393 -25.25 -14.11 -15.00
C GLU A 393 -25.26 -12.56 -14.93
N VAL A 394 -25.41 -11.94 -16.11
CA VAL A 394 -25.34 -10.46 -16.22
C VAL A 394 -26.64 -9.82 -15.75
N VAL A 395 -26.54 -8.83 -14.87
CA VAL A 395 -27.65 -8.01 -14.37
C VAL A 395 -27.39 -6.54 -14.71
N ALA A 396 -28.38 -5.87 -15.30
CA ALA A 396 -28.27 -4.44 -15.58
C ALA A 396 -28.35 -3.62 -14.29
N LEU A 397 -27.45 -2.67 -14.14
CA LEU A 397 -27.55 -1.65 -13.08
C LEU A 397 -28.58 -0.59 -13.49
N PRO A 398 -29.35 -0.03 -12.53
CA PRO A 398 -30.23 1.10 -12.81
C PRO A 398 -29.39 2.29 -13.30
N ALA A 399 -29.94 3.06 -14.25
CA ALA A 399 -29.31 4.31 -14.66
C ALA A 399 -29.24 5.27 -13.47
N GLN A 400 -28.12 5.98 -13.34
CA GLN A 400 -27.97 7.05 -12.33
C GLN A 400 -28.86 8.24 -12.64
#